data_f8559b453d22c19b642397dd64856f24
#
_entry.id   f8559b453d22c19b642397dd64856f24
#
_cell.length_a   1.000
_cell.length_b   1.000
_cell.length_c   1.000
_cell.angle_alpha   90.00
_cell.angle_beta   90.00
_cell.angle_gamma   90.00
#
_symmetry.space_group_name_H-M   'P 1'
#
loop_
_entity.id
_entity.type
_entity.pdbx_description
1 polymer ?
#
loop_
_entity_poly.entity_id
_entity_poly.type
_entity_poly.pdbx_seq_one_letter_code
_entity_poly.pdbx_strand_id
1 'polypeptide(L)'
;EVDVDYLKTIMTVEEALHVRMVCHEAIAELKKRQSEVLDKVVYKHIWVMDLADIKWSSFTHDVRDALHKILKMCIEQYSDTLYRIIMINTPVIFRLVYKGASLVIKPATRKKVRMLGPTKHPATYEAFRKLGVTRENAPPCAGGTNKGVDILDLVQMYSKEFKRRKKH
;
A
#
# COMPACT_ATOMS: atom_id res chain seq x y z
N GLU A 1 7.86 12.19 -0.05
CA GLU A 1 8.74 11.76 -1.14
C GLU A 1 9.63 10.64 -0.64
N VAL A 2 9.66 9.50 -1.33
CA VAL A 2 10.54 8.38 -0.96
C VAL A 2 11.83 8.52 -1.73
N ASP A 3 12.90 8.94 -1.05
CA ASP A 3 14.24 8.94 -1.61
C ASP A 3 14.82 7.51 -1.51
N VAL A 4 14.87 6.83 -2.65
CA VAL A 4 15.30 5.43 -2.73
C VAL A 4 16.80 5.29 -2.45
N ASP A 5 17.61 6.26 -2.85
CA ASP A 5 19.06 6.22 -2.63
C ASP A 5 19.36 6.46 -1.14
N TYR A 6 18.63 7.36 -0.51
CA TYR A 6 18.71 7.53 0.96
C TYR A 6 18.26 6.26 1.70
N LEU A 7 17.14 5.63 1.28
CA LEU A 7 16.68 4.38 1.93
C LEU A 7 17.74 3.28 1.88
N LYS A 8 18.48 3.13 0.79
CA LYS A 8 19.57 2.17 0.67
C LYS A 8 20.72 2.41 1.65
N THR A 9 20.89 3.65 2.11
CA THR A 9 21.95 3.99 3.08
C THR A 9 21.57 3.66 4.52
N ILE A 10 20.25 3.55 4.81
CA ILE A 10 19.75 3.42 6.19
C ILE A 10 19.11 2.06 6.48
N MET A 11 18.82 1.24 5.45
CA MET A 11 18.22 -0.08 5.66
C MET A 11 18.59 -1.08 4.56
N THR A 12 18.70 -2.32 4.96
CA THR A 12 18.81 -3.48 4.06
C THR A 12 17.45 -3.87 3.47
N VAL A 13 17.46 -4.74 2.45
CA VAL A 13 16.21 -5.29 1.88
C VAL A 13 15.46 -6.14 2.90
N GLU A 14 16.18 -6.89 3.73
CA GLU A 14 15.61 -7.72 4.80
C GLU A 14 14.92 -6.86 5.87
N GLU A 15 15.52 -5.76 6.26
CA GLU A 15 14.90 -4.79 7.18
C GLU A 15 13.66 -4.14 6.57
N ALA A 16 13.71 -3.77 5.28
CA ALA A 16 12.55 -3.24 4.57
C ALA A 16 11.39 -4.25 4.51
N LEU A 17 11.69 -5.54 4.28
CA LEU A 17 10.70 -6.62 4.34
C LEU A 17 10.11 -6.75 5.74
N HIS A 18 10.95 -6.72 6.78
CA HIS A 18 10.48 -6.81 8.17
C HIS A 18 9.57 -5.64 8.54
N VAL A 19 9.98 -4.40 8.22
CA VAL A 19 9.13 -3.21 8.43
C VAL A 19 7.80 -3.37 7.70
N ARG A 20 7.81 -3.88 6.47
CA ARG A 20 6.59 -4.12 5.70
C ARG A 20 5.66 -5.14 6.36
N MET A 21 6.21 -6.23 6.91
CA MET A 21 5.43 -7.23 7.66
C MET A 21 4.79 -6.60 8.90
N VAL A 22 5.56 -5.85 9.69
CA VAL A 22 5.05 -5.14 10.88
C VAL A 22 3.91 -4.19 10.52
N CYS A 23 4.01 -3.46 9.41
CA CYS A 23 2.93 -2.63 8.92
C CYS A 23 1.65 -3.44 8.57
N HIS A 24 1.80 -4.59 7.93
CA HIS A 24 0.64 -5.45 7.61
C HIS A 24 -0.04 -6.00 8.87
N GLU A 25 0.73 -6.40 9.88
CA GLU A 25 0.19 -6.86 11.17
C GLU A 25 -0.52 -5.72 11.91
N ALA A 26 0.04 -4.52 11.90
CA ALA A 26 -0.61 -3.34 12.49
C ALA A 26 -1.94 -3.01 11.78
N ILE A 27 -1.98 -3.12 10.45
CA ILE A 27 -3.22 -2.95 9.66
C ILE A 27 -4.24 -4.07 9.99
N ALA A 28 -3.79 -5.30 10.23
CA ALA A 28 -4.66 -6.39 10.61
C ALA A 28 -5.33 -6.12 11.97
N GLU A 29 -4.57 -5.65 12.96
CA GLU A 29 -5.10 -5.27 14.28
C GLU A 29 -6.10 -4.10 14.16
N LEU A 30 -5.81 -3.09 13.34
CA LEU A 30 -6.73 -1.99 13.07
C LEU A 30 -8.06 -2.49 12.50
N LYS A 31 -8.01 -3.41 11.53
CA LYS A 31 -9.22 -4.00 10.93
C LYS A 31 -10.04 -4.80 11.95
N LYS A 32 -9.38 -5.51 12.87
CA LYS A 32 -10.04 -6.20 13.97
C LYS A 32 -10.81 -5.23 14.85
N ARG A 33 -10.18 -4.15 15.29
CA ARG A 33 -10.83 -3.10 16.08
C ARG A 33 -12.01 -2.45 15.33
N GLN A 34 -11.84 -2.19 14.03
CA GLN A 34 -12.94 -1.69 13.22
C GLN A 34 -14.10 -2.69 13.12
N SER A 35 -13.80 -3.98 13.07
CA SER A 35 -14.84 -5.01 13.08
C SER A 35 -15.66 -5.00 14.36
N GLU A 36 -14.99 -4.82 15.50
CA GLU A 36 -15.64 -4.70 16.82
C GLU A 36 -16.54 -3.45 16.91
N VAL A 37 -16.04 -2.29 16.44
CA VAL A 37 -16.80 -1.02 16.46
C VAL A 37 -18.01 -1.05 15.51
N LEU A 38 -17.87 -1.68 14.35
CA LEU A 38 -18.90 -1.70 13.31
C LEU A 38 -19.85 -2.90 13.42
N ASP A 39 -19.61 -3.79 14.36
CA ASP A 39 -20.33 -5.05 14.52
C ASP A 39 -20.42 -5.85 13.19
N LYS A 40 -19.34 -5.84 12.42
CA LYS A 40 -19.24 -6.59 11.17
C LYS A 40 -17.79 -6.92 10.82
N VAL A 41 -17.59 -8.02 10.10
CA VAL A 41 -16.25 -8.45 9.69
C VAL A 41 -15.63 -7.49 8.68
N VAL A 42 -14.56 -6.78 9.09
CA VAL A 42 -13.72 -5.94 8.24
C VAL A 42 -12.37 -6.62 8.09
N TYR A 43 -12.10 -7.23 6.94
CA TYR A 43 -10.83 -7.94 6.72
C TYR A 43 -10.07 -7.48 5.48
N LYS A 44 -10.73 -6.76 4.56
CA LYS A 44 -10.11 -6.23 3.35
C LYS A 44 -9.80 -4.74 3.47
N HIS A 45 -8.79 -4.30 2.71
CA HIS A 45 -8.43 -2.90 2.60
C HIS A 45 -8.11 -2.51 1.15
N ILE A 46 -8.17 -1.23 0.87
CA ILE A 46 -7.70 -0.62 -0.37
C ILE A 46 -6.31 -0.04 -0.10
N TRP A 47 -5.36 -0.36 -0.95
CA TRP A 47 -4.02 0.21 -0.91
C TRP A 47 -3.89 1.28 -1.99
N VAL A 48 -3.64 2.52 -1.59
CA VAL A 48 -3.40 3.64 -2.49
C VAL A 48 -1.90 3.91 -2.53
N MET A 49 -1.32 3.93 -3.73
CA MET A 49 0.09 4.23 -3.98
C MET A 49 0.17 5.49 -4.85
N ASP A 50 0.81 6.52 -4.34
CA ASP A 50 1.11 7.72 -5.12
C ASP A 50 2.47 7.55 -5.81
N LEU A 51 2.48 7.69 -7.13
CA LEU A 51 3.66 7.52 -7.98
C LEU A 51 4.12 8.86 -8.61
N ALA A 52 3.69 10.01 -8.06
CA ALA A 52 3.94 11.32 -8.64
C ALA A 52 5.44 11.61 -8.87
N ASP A 53 6.28 11.26 -7.89
CA ASP A 53 7.68 11.66 -7.85
C ASP A 53 8.64 10.51 -8.18
N ILE A 54 8.11 9.38 -8.65
CA ILE A 54 8.94 8.23 -9.03
C ILE A 54 9.67 8.53 -10.34
N LYS A 55 10.99 8.62 -10.26
CA LYS A 55 11.88 8.74 -11.40
C LYS A 55 12.24 7.36 -11.95
N TRP A 56 12.33 7.25 -13.28
CA TRP A 56 12.75 6.00 -13.91
C TRP A 56 14.16 5.57 -13.52
N SER A 57 15.07 6.52 -13.32
CA SER A 57 16.43 6.28 -12.84
C SER A 57 16.50 5.58 -11.48
N SER A 58 15.43 5.71 -10.66
CA SER A 58 15.35 5.04 -9.36
C SER A 58 15.09 3.52 -9.47
N PHE A 59 14.69 3.02 -10.65
CA PHE A 59 14.45 1.58 -10.88
C PHE A 59 15.74 0.84 -11.26
N THR A 60 16.76 0.92 -10.40
CA THR A 60 17.97 0.11 -10.52
C THR A 60 17.67 -1.38 -10.37
N HIS A 61 18.64 -2.25 -10.71
CA HIS A 61 18.48 -3.70 -10.54
C HIS A 61 18.12 -4.08 -9.11
N ASP A 62 18.83 -3.52 -8.12
CA ASP A 62 18.60 -3.80 -6.70
C ASP A 62 17.21 -3.39 -6.23
N VAL A 63 16.71 -2.23 -6.70
CA VAL A 63 15.35 -1.76 -6.37
C VAL A 63 14.30 -2.68 -6.98
N ARG A 64 14.51 -3.18 -8.19
CA ARG A 64 13.60 -4.16 -8.80
C ARG A 64 13.56 -5.47 -8.03
N ASP A 65 14.72 -5.95 -7.58
CA ASP A 65 14.82 -7.18 -6.78
C ASP A 65 14.16 -7.01 -5.41
N ALA A 66 14.39 -5.88 -4.75
CA ALA A 66 13.73 -5.54 -3.49
C ALA A 66 12.21 -5.49 -3.65
N LEU A 67 11.71 -4.79 -4.69
CA LEU A 67 10.29 -4.73 -5.00
C LEU A 67 9.71 -6.10 -5.31
N HIS A 68 10.44 -6.95 -6.04
CA HIS A 68 10.00 -8.32 -6.32
C HIS A 68 9.85 -9.13 -5.03
N LYS A 69 10.82 -9.09 -4.13
CA LYS A 69 10.76 -9.75 -2.82
C LYS A 69 9.58 -9.26 -1.97
N ILE A 70 9.37 -7.93 -1.90
CA ILE A 70 8.25 -7.32 -1.18
C ILE A 70 6.91 -7.76 -1.80
N LEU A 71 6.76 -7.68 -3.12
CA LEU A 71 5.54 -8.09 -3.80
C LEU A 71 5.25 -9.57 -3.62
N LYS A 72 6.28 -10.43 -3.71
CA LYS A 72 6.14 -11.87 -3.48
C LYS A 72 5.62 -12.14 -2.07
N MET A 73 6.22 -11.56 -1.04
CA MET A 73 5.78 -11.66 0.35
C MET A 73 4.32 -11.19 0.53
N CYS A 74 3.98 -10.03 -0.04
CA CYS A 74 2.61 -9.50 0.05
C CYS A 74 1.59 -10.42 -0.65
N ILE A 75 1.95 -11.02 -1.79
CA ILE A 75 1.06 -11.92 -2.52
C ILE A 75 0.88 -13.25 -1.77
N GLU A 76 1.95 -13.81 -1.21
CA GLU A 76 1.92 -15.09 -0.54
C GLU A 76 1.22 -15.04 0.82
N GLN A 77 1.45 -13.98 1.59
CA GLN A 77 0.98 -13.91 2.98
C GLN A 77 -0.27 -13.04 3.18
N TYR A 78 -0.48 -12.01 2.34
CA TYR A 78 -1.52 -11.01 2.58
C TYR A 78 -2.50 -10.80 1.42
N SER A 79 -2.47 -11.67 0.39
CA SER A 79 -3.32 -11.50 -0.80
C SER A 79 -4.81 -11.46 -0.50
N ASP A 80 -5.28 -12.20 0.48
CA ASP A 80 -6.71 -12.31 0.80
C ASP A 80 -7.25 -11.09 1.54
N THR A 81 -6.37 -10.35 2.21
CA THR A 81 -6.72 -9.12 2.93
C THR A 81 -6.77 -7.90 2.02
N LEU A 82 -6.33 -8.01 0.77
CA LEU A 82 -6.29 -6.93 -0.19
C LEU A 82 -7.54 -6.93 -1.07
N TYR A 83 -8.32 -5.85 -1.05
CA TYR A 83 -9.45 -5.64 -1.95
C TYR A 83 -9.00 -5.06 -3.29
N ARG A 84 -8.26 -3.94 -3.26
CA ARG A 84 -7.71 -3.25 -4.44
C ARG A 84 -6.36 -2.62 -4.15
N ILE A 85 -5.54 -2.51 -5.19
CA ILE A 85 -4.39 -1.61 -5.26
C ILE A 85 -4.74 -0.52 -6.25
N ILE A 86 -4.69 0.73 -5.83
CA ILE A 86 -4.93 1.90 -6.67
C ILE A 86 -3.63 2.68 -6.76
N MET A 87 -3.06 2.73 -7.95
CA MET A 87 -1.87 3.52 -8.23
C MET A 87 -2.31 4.83 -8.88
N ILE A 88 -2.04 5.95 -8.21
CA ILE A 88 -2.37 7.30 -8.68
C ILE A 88 -1.12 8.00 -9.22
N ASN A 89 -1.30 9.03 -10.02
CA ASN A 89 -0.22 9.77 -10.67
C ASN A 89 0.73 8.84 -11.46
N THR A 90 0.19 7.75 -12.02
CA THR A 90 0.99 6.69 -12.65
C THR A 90 1.63 7.17 -13.94
N PRO A 91 2.97 7.24 -14.04
CA PRO A 91 3.66 7.61 -15.29
C PRO A 91 3.37 6.61 -16.40
N VAL A 92 3.36 7.09 -17.66
CA VAL A 92 3.09 6.23 -18.83
C VAL A 92 4.10 5.08 -18.91
N ILE A 93 5.36 5.35 -18.64
CA ILE A 93 6.42 4.33 -18.66
C ILE A 93 6.16 3.21 -17.65
N PHE A 94 5.63 3.54 -16.46
CA PHE A 94 5.30 2.54 -15.44
C PHE A 94 4.19 1.59 -15.93
N ARG A 95 3.23 2.11 -16.68
CA ARG A 95 2.16 1.28 -17.28
C ARG A 95 2.72 0.26 -18.27
N LEU A 96 3.72 0.64 -19.07
CA LEU A 96 4.38 -0.25 -19.99
C LEU A 96 5.14 -1.36 -19.27
N VAL A 97 5.92 -1.01 -18.24
CA VAL A 97 6.66 -1.97 -17.42
C VAL A 97 5.71 -2.93 -16.71
N TYR A 98 4.64 -2.42 -16.13
CA TYR A 98 3.64 -3.25 -15.47
C TYR A 98 2.95 -4.21 -16.46
N LYS A 99 2.70 -3.78 -17.69
CA LYS A 99 2.13 -4.66 -18.71
C LYS A 99 2.99 -5.91 -18.92
N GLY A 100 4.33 -5.76 -19.02
CA GLY A 100 5.26 -6.88 -19.09
C GLY A 100 5.26 -7.72 -17.81
N ALA A 101 5.44 -7.09 -16.64
CA ALA A 101 5.46 -7.77 -15.35
C ALA A 101 4.13 -8.47 -15.02
N SER A 102 3.01 -7.96 -15.52
CA SER A 102 1.68 -8.53 -15.25
C SER A 102 1.48 -9.93 -15.84
N LEU A 103 2.31 -10.34 -16.78
CA LEU A 103 2.23 -11.69 -17.37
C LEU A 103 2.55 -12.79 -16.36
N VAL A 104 3.41 -12.50 -15.38
CA VAL A 104 3.79 -13.46 -14.31
C VAL A 104 2.92 -13.33 -13.05
N ILE A 105 2.07 -12.30 -12.97
CA ILE A 105 1.16 -12.09 -11.85
C ILE A 105 -0.12 -12.90 -12.06
N LYS A 106 -0.54 -13.64 -11.02
CA LYS A 106 -1.80 -14.42 -11.05
C LYS A 106 -2.98 -13.54 -11.50
N PRO A 107 -3.88 -14.04 -12.39
CA PRO A 107 -5.01 -13.25 -12.91
C PRO A 107 -5.90 -12.63 -11.83
N ALA A 108 -6.12 -13.32 -10.71
CA ALA A 108 -6.89 -12.83 -9.57
C ALA A 108 -6.25 -11.58 -8.94
N THR A 109 -4.92 -11.58 -8.76
CA THR A 109 -4.16 -10.44 -8.21
C THR A 109 -4.14 -9.29 -9.21
N ARG A 110 -3.92 -9.58 -10.50
CA ARG A 110 -3.92 -8.57 -11.57
C ARG A 110 -5.25 -7.81 -11.66
N LYS A 111 -6.38 -8.48 -11.45
CA LYS A 111 -7.71 -7.85 -11.40
C LYS A 111 -7.88 -6.86 -10.25
N LYS A 112 -7.07 -6.97 -9.19
CA LYS A 112 -7.12 -6.05 -8.04
C LYS A 112 -6.38 -4.73 -8.30
N VAL A 113 -5.49 -4.66 -9.29
CA VAL A 113 -4.69 -3.46 -9.60
C VAL A 113 -5.44 -2.50 -10.49
N ARG A 114 -5.44 -1.22 -10.15
CA ARG A 114 -5.96 -0.11 -10.94
C ARG A 114 -4.91 0.98 -11.04
N MET A 115 -4.60 1.38 -12.27
CA MET A 115 -3.68 2.48 -12.55
C MET A 115 -4.45 3.67 -13.05
N LEU A 116 -4.41 4.75 -12.29
CA LEU A 116 -5.10 5.99 -12.57
C LEU A 116 -4.11 7.08 -12.98
N GLY A 117 -4.62 8.09 -13.64
CA GLY A 117 -3.86 9.28 -14.01
C GLY A 117 -3.66 10.23 -12.83
N PRO A 118 -3.36 11.52 -13.13
CA PRO A 118 -3.19 12.54 -12.11
C PRO A 118 -4.42 12.67 -11.21
N THR A 119 -4.19 12.87 -9.90
CA THR A 119 -5.27 12.98 -8.90
C THR A 119 -6.21 14.14 -9.15
N LYS A 120 -5.72 15.22 -9.78
CA LYS A 120 -6.54 16.39 -10.15
C LYS A 120 -7.47 16.12 -11.35
N HIS A 121 -7.30 14.98 -12.05
CA HIS A 121 -8.13 14.67 -13.21
C HIS A 121 -9.50 14.13 -12.79
N PRO A 122 -10.61 14.65 -13.32
CA PRO A 122 -11.98 14.24 -12.94
C PRO A 122 -12.22 12.73 -13.03
N ALA A 123 -11.66 12.06 -14.05
CA ALA A 123 -11.79 10.61 -14.19
C ALA A 123 -11.15 9.81 -13.04
N THR A 124 -10.09 10.32 -12.42
CA THR A 124 -9.45 9.71 -11.25
C THR A 124 -10.38 9.78 -10.04
N TYR A 125 -10.98 10.94 -9.80
CA TYR A 125 -11.96 11.12 -8.74
C TYR A 125 -13.19 10.21 -8.92
N GLU A 126 -13.72 10.15 -10.15
CA GLU A 126 -14.86 9.28 -10.46
C GLU A 126 -14.52 7.79 -10.27
N ALA A 127 -13.29 7.37 -10.59
CA ALA A 127 -12.82 6.01 -10.33
C ALA A 127 -12.76 5.69 -8.82
N PHE A 128 -12.33 6.64 -7.99
CA PHE A 128 -12.39 6.51 -6.53
C PHE A 128 -13.82 6.38 -6.02
N ARG A 129 -14.71 7.27 -6.47
CA ARG A 129 -16.12 7.27 -6.09
C ARG A 129 -16.80 5.92 -6.36
N LYS A 130 -16.53 5.32 -7.53
CA LYS A 130 -17.05 3.98 -7.89
C LYS A 130 -16.54 2.86 -6.97
N LEU A 131 -15.45 3.08 -6.26
CA LEU A 131 -14.90 2.14 -5.28
C LEU A 131 -15.35 2.45 -3.83
N GLY A 132 -16.27 3.41 -3.66
CA GLY A 132 -16.72 3.85 -2.34
C GLY A 132 -15.72 4.77 -1.62
N VAL A 133 -14.71 5.28 -2.33
CA VAL A 133 -13.74 6.25 -1.78
C VAL A 133 -14.31 7.64 -2.01
N THR A 134 -14.75 8.28 -0.95
CA THR A 134 -15.27 9.65 -0.96
C THR A 134 -14.18 10.65 -0.55
N ARG A 135 -14.47 11.94 -0.68
CA ARG A 135 -13.54 12.97 -0.25
C ARG A 135 -13.25 12.92 1.25
N GLU A 136 -14.24 12.54 2.04
CA GLU A 136 -14.16 12.49 3.51
C GLU A 136 -13.34 11.29 3.99
N ASN A 137 -13.31 10.18 3.23
CA ASN A 137 -12.58 8.98 3.61
C ASN A 137 -11.26 8.77 2.81
N ALA A 138 -11.01 9.60 1.80
CA ALA A 138 -9.76 9.56 1.04
C ALA A 138 -8.64 10.35 1.72
N PRO A 139 -7.37 9.91 1.61
CA PRO A 139 -6.23 10.69 2.11
C PRO A 139 -5.95 11.91 1.22
N PRO A 140 -5.22 12.92 1.73
CA PRO A 140 -4.88 14.13 0.97
C PRO A 140 -4.18 13.88 -0.35
N CYS A 141 -3.27 12.90 -0.42
CA CYS A 141 -2.58 12.52 -1.67
C CYS A 141 -3.54 12.02 -2.76
N ALA A 142 -4.70 11.48 -2.36
CA ALA A 142 -5.78 11.08 -3.25
C ALA A 142 -6.89 12.13 -3.42
N GLY A 143 -6.63 13.38 -3.04
CA GLY A 143 -7.57 14.50 -3.16
C GLY A 143 -8.65 14.56 -2.07
N GLY A 144 -8.49 13.80 -1.01
CA GLY A 144 -9.41 13.77 0.13
C GLY A 144 -9.03 14.67 1.29
N THR A 145 -9.81 14.60 2.36
CA THR A 145 -9.62 15.37 3.59
C THR A 145 -9.28 14.54 4.81
N ASN A 146 -9.32 13.21 4.67
CA ASN A 146 -8.98 12.30 5.76
C ASN A 146 -7.48 12.25 5.99
N LYS A 147 -7.01 12.83 7.09
CA LYS A 147 -5.59 12.78 7.47
C LYS A 147 -5.15 11.37 7.89
N GLY A 148 -6.13 10.51 8.23
CA GLY A 148 -5.86 9.15 8.65
C GLY A 148 -5.05 9.04 9.94
N VAL A 149 -4.43 7.88 10.11
CA VAL A 149 -3.45 7.61 11.16
C VAL A 149 -2.11 7.41 10.45
N ASP A 150 -1.06 8.04 10.95
CA ASP A 150 0.29 7.81 10.45
C ASP A 150 0.68 6.34 10.67
N ILE A 151 1.38 5.76 9.70
CA ILE A 151 1.79 4.35 9.81
C ILE A 151 2.77 4.16 10.98
N LEU A 152 3.59 5.15 11.30
CA LEU A 152 4.50 5.09 12.44
C LEU A 152 3.74 5.08 13.76
N ASP A 153 2.70 5.90 13.89
CA ASP A 153 1.80 5.89 15.06
C ASP A 153 1.11 4.53 15.20
N LEU A 154 0.64 3.98 14.07
CA LEU A 154 0.02 2.66 14.04
C LEU A 154 0.97 1.56 14.51
N VAL A 155 2.21 1.57 14.02
CA VAL A 155 3.26 0.62 14.41
C VAL A 155 3.63 0.77 15.89
N GLN A 156 3.71 1.99 16.40
CA GLN A 156 3.98 2.25 17.82
C GLN A 156 2.84 1.75 18.72
N MET A 157 1.60 2.00 18.33
CA MET A 157 0.42 1.47 19.05
C MET A 157 0.44 -0.05 19.11
N TYR A 158 0.66 -0.71 17.96
CA TYR A 158 0.78 -2.15 17.87
C TYR A 158 1.91 -2.71 18.76
N SER A 159 3.10 -2.10 18.70
CA SER A 159 4.25 -2.52 19.49
C SER A 159 4.02 -2.38 21.02
N LYS A 160 3.35 -1.32 21.46
CA LYS A 160 2.97 -1.14 22.87
C LYS A 160 1.99 -2.21 23.34
N GLU A 161 1.00 -2.54 22.52
CA GLU A 161 0.00 -3.54 22.86
C GLU A 161 0.57 -4.96 22.86
N PHE A 162 1.45 -5.29 21.92
CA PHE A 162 2.16 -6.56 21.90
C PHE A 162 3.03 -6.77 23.15
N LYS A 163 3.73 -5.72 23.60
CA LYS A 163 4.50 -5.75 24.87
C LYS A 163 3.59 -5.93 26.10
N ARG A 164 2.38 -5.38 26.07
CA ARG A 164 1.40 -5.52 27.14
C ARG A 164 0.89 -6.95 27.27
N ARG A 165 0.53 -7.58 26.11
CA ARG A 165 0.05 -8.98 26.07
C ARG A 165 1.09 -10.01 26.51
N LYS A 166 2.39 -9.74 26.34
CA LYS A 166 3.47 -10.63 26.81
C LYS A 166 3.72 -10.57 28.32
N LYS A 167 3.14 -9.60 29.04
CA LYS A 167 3.30 -9.44 30.48
C LYS A 167 2.18 -10.08 31.31
N HIS A 168 1.19 -10.63 30.64
CA HIS A 168 0.07 -11.40 31.19
C HIS A 168 0.09 -12.83 30.63
#